data_e5c68acdf5587eb4d1d5bd3ae5352cbf
#
_entry.id   e5c68acdf5587eb4d1d5bd3ae5352cbf
#
_cell.length_a   1.000
_cell.length_b   1.000
_cell.length_c   1.000
_cell.angle_alpha   90.00
_cell.angle_beta   90.00
_cell.angle_gamma   90.00
#
_symmetry.space_group_name_H-M   'P 1'
#
loop_
_entity.id
_entity.type
_entity.pdbx_description
1 polymer ?
#
loop_
_entity_poly.entity_id
_entity_poly.type
_entity_poly.pdbx_seq_one_letter_code
_entity_poly.pdbx_strand_id
1 'polypeptide(L)'
;LVEPGEAPALALRGELRYGFELARLLADPGFHRPALGPSDCAVLLVPGFMAGDPSLAVLAGWLRRRGARTARAGILFNTDCAERAVGGLEARLQSVADRADGRVVLIGQSRGGELARVVAVRNPDLVSTVVMLGSPVLGPLDVGSGVLNAVRSVARLGDLGVPGMLSRECGDGPCCAEFREDLQAPLPE
;
A
#
# COMPACT_ATOMS: atom_id res chain seq x y z
N LEU A 1 14.65 -16.43 16.00
CA LEU A 1 15.60 -15.70 15.15
C LEU A 1 15.89 -16.60 13.95
N VAL A 2 15.21 -16.35 12.84
CA VAL A 2 15.54 -16.98 11.54
C VAL A 2 16.72 -16.16 11.02
N GLU A 3 17.87 -16.79 10.78
CA GLU A 3 18.98 -16.16 10.10
C GLU A 3 18.52 -15.64 8.73
N PRO A 4 18.97 -14.45 8.28
CA PRO A 4 18.65 -13.96 6.95
C PRO A 4 19.32 -14.91 5.94
N GLY A 5 18.55 -15.84 5.43
CA GLY A 5 18.98 -16.68 4.32
C GLY A 5 19.37 -15.78 3.15
N GLU A 6 20.48 -16.08 2.49
CA GLU A 6 20.91 -15.40 1.27
C GLU A 6 19.72 -15.32 0.29
N ALA A 7 19.24 -14.09 0.09
CA ALA A 7 18.20 -13.87 -0.90
C ALA A 7 18.76 -14.31 -2.25
N PRO A 8 18.11 -15.23 -2.96
CA PRO A 8 18.55 -15.61 -4.29
C PRO A 8 18.64 -14.33 -5.14
N ALA A 9 19.74 -14.19 -5.87
CA ALA A 9 19.87 -13.12 -6.86
C ALA A 9 18.55 -13.02 -7.61
N LEU A 10 17.94 -11.81 -7.60
CA LEU A 10 16.69 -11.53 -8.30
C LEU A 10 16.88 -12.00 -9.74
N ALA A 11 16.47 -13.21 -9.99
CA ALA A 11 16.67 -13.82 -11.28
C ALA A 11 15.73 -13.08 -12.23
N LEU A 12 16.28 -12.54 -13.33
CA LEU A 12 15.51 -12.02 -14.47
C LEU A 12 14.31 -12.92 -14.83
N ARG A 13 14.41 -14.21 -14.51
CA ARG A 13 13.32 -15.20 -14.63
C ARG A 13 12.09 -14.89 -13.77
N GLY A 14 12.23 -14.23 -12.62
CA GLY A 14 11.12 -13.82 -11.77
C GLY A 14 10.33 -12.65 -12.39
N GLU A 15 11.03 -11.71 -13.00
CA GLU A 15 10.42 -10.54 -13.66
C GLU A 15 9.64 -10.97 -14.93
N LEU A 16 10.21 -11.89 -15.73
CA LEU A 16 9.53 -12.46 -16.89
C LEU A 16 8.28 -13.25 -16.49
N ARG A 17 8.32 -13.95 -15.35
CA ARG A 17 7.18 -14.68 -14.82
C ARG A 17 6.05 -13.73 -14.42
N TYR A 18 6.35 -12.59 -13.79
CA TYR A 18 5.35 -11.58 -13.47
C TYR A 18 4.61 -11.09 -14.72
N GLY A 19 5.35 -10.75 -15.78
CA GLY A 19 4.76 -10.33 -17.05
C GLY A 19 3.87 -11.41 -17.68
N PHE A 20 4.30 -12.67 -17.61
CA PHE A 20 3.50 -13.81 -18.11
C PHE A 20 2.22 -14.02 -17.29
N GLU A 21 2.30 -14.00 -15.97
CA GLU A 21 1.12 -14.15 -15.09
C GLU A 21 0.14 -12.99 -15.27
N LEU A 22 0.63 -11.76 -15.44
CA LEU A 22 -0.20 -10.61 -15.74
C LEU A 22 -0.90 -10.75 -17.11
N ALA A 23 -0.17 -11.17 -18.14
CA ALA A 23 -0.76 -11.43 -19.46
C ALA A 23 -1.82 -12.53 -19.40
N ARG A 24 -1.57 -13.61 -18.66
CA ARG A 24 -2.52 -14.69 -18.43
C ARG A 24 -3.76 -14.21 -17.69
N LEU A 25 -3.60 -13.38 -16.65
CA LEU A 25 -4.72 -12.78 -15.92
C LEU A 25 -5.57 -11.91 -16.86
N LEU A 26 -4.92 -11.07 -17.67
CA LEU A 26 -5.62 -10.17 -18.61
C LEU A 26 -6.30 -10.93 -19.75
N ALA A 27 -5.84 -12.14 -20.08
CA ALA A 27 -6.46 -13.01 -21.05
C ALA A 27 -7.62 -13.86 -20.47
N ASP A 28 -7.77 -13.94 -19.16
CA ASP A 28 -8.79 -14.75 -18.51
C ASP A 28 -10.19 -14.10 -18.68
N PRO A 29 -11.16 -14.81 -19.29
CA PRO A 29 -12.54 -14.29 -19.41
C PRO A 29 -13.17 -13.96 -18.06
N GLY A 30 -12.84 -14.69 -16.99
CA GLY A 30 -13.33 -14.45 -15.65
C GLY A 30 -12.89 -13.10 -15.07
N PHE A 31 -11.69 -12.62 -15.49
CA PHE A 31 -11.18 -11.31 -15.11
C PHE A 31 -12.03 -10.17 -15.66
N HIS A 32 -12.65 -10.37 -16.83
CA HIS A 32 -13.45 -9.36 -17.53
C HIS A 32 -14.96 -9.43 -17.21
N ARG A 33 -15.41 -10.42 -16.46
CA ARG A 33 -16.84 -10.55 -16.12
C ARG A 33 -17.30 -9.35 -15.28
N PRO A 34 -18.42 -8.70 -15.63
CA PRO A 34 -19.01 -7.64 -14.82
C PRO A 34 -19.53 -8.20 -13.48
N ALA A 35 -19.74 -7.32 -12.51
CA ALA A 35 -20.46 -7.68 -11.29
C ALA A 35 -21.94 -7.99 -11.61
N LEU A 36 -22.55 -8.81 -10.76
CA LEU A 36 -23.97 -9.17 -10.88
C LEU A 36 -24.93 -8.08 -10.33
N GLY A 37 -24.40 -6.90 -9.96
CA GLY A 37 -25.20 -5.79 -9.46
C GLY A 37 -24.33 -4.56 -9.15
N PRO A 38 -24.95 -3.39 -8.93
CA PRO A 38 -24.25 -2.20 -8.49
C PRO A 38 -23.67 -2.42 -7.08
N SER A 39 -22.43 -2.01 -6.89
CA SER A 39 -21.80 -1.96 -5.57
C SER A 39 -21.57 -0.49 -5.24
N ASP A 40 -22.15 0.00 -4.15
CA ASP A 40 -21.88 1.36 -3.64
C ASP A 40 -20.57 1.45 -2.86
N CYS A 41 -19.75 0.40 -2.94
CA CYS A 41 -18.51 0.33 -2.21
C CYS A 41 -17.48 1.36 -2.73
N ALA A 42 -17.09 2.29 -1.88
CA ALA A 42 -15.97 3.18 -2.14
C ALA A 42 -14.66 2.50 -1.72
N VAL A 43 -13.67 2.51 -2.60
CA VAL A 43 -12.38 1.86 -2.39
C VAL A 43 -11.25 2.85 -2.59
N LEU A 44 -10.42 3.05 -1.58
CA LEU A 44 -9.17 3.81 -1.67
C LEU A 44 -7.99 2.84 -1.85
N LEU A 45 -7.23 3.02 -2.93
CA LEU A 45 -6.10 2.17 -3.29
C LEU A 45 -4.79 2.84 -2.90
N VAL A 46 -3.93 2.11 -2.15
CA VAL A 46 -2.66 2.63 -1.63
C VAL A 46 -1.49 1.82 -2.21
N PRO A 47 -0.60 2.44 -3.02
CA PRO A 47 0.50 1.74 -3.69
C PRO A 47 1.63 1.34 -2.73
N GLY A 48 2.45 0.39 -3.15
CA GLY A 48 3.61 -0.12 -2.42
C GLY A 48 4.81 0.85 -2.43
N PHE A 49 5.90 0.43 -1.77
CA PHE A 49 7.16 1.19 -1.73
C PHE A 49 7.71 1.46 -3.13
N MET A 50 8.19 2.67 -3.39
CA MET A 50 8.66 3.18 -4.69
C MET A 50 7.64 3.12 -5.83
N ALA A 51 6.41 2.68 -5.56
CA ALA A 51 5.32 2.68 -6.53
C ALA A 51 4.43 3.91 -6.36
N GLY A 52 3.66 4.22 -7.39
CA GLY A 52 2.63 5.25 -7.36
C GLY A 52 1.26 4.70 -7.77
N ASP A 53 0.26 5.54 -7.75
CA ASP A 53 -1.13 5.18 -8.12
C ASP A 53 -1.26 4.40 -9.44
N PRO A 54 -0.47 4.67 -10.49
CA PRO A 54 -0.56 3.91 -11.74
C PRO A 54 -0.27 2.42 -11.59
N SER A 55 0.53 2.00 -10.60
CA SER A 55 0.85 0.59 -10.36
C SER A 55 -0.39 -0.26 -10.03
N LEU A 56 -1.42 0.35 -9.49
CA LEU A 56 -2.69 -0.30 -9.13
C LEU A 56 -3.79 -0.13 -10.20
N ALA A 57 -3.45 0.36 -11.39
CA ALA A 57 -4.44 0.66 -12.43
C ALA A 57 -5.24 -0.58 -12.89
N VAL A 58 -4.58 -1.74 -12.98
CA VAL A 58 -5.21 -3.01 -13.35
C VAL A 58 -6.24 -3.42 -12.29
N LEU A 59 -5.86 -3.38 -11.01
CA LEU A 59 -6.76 -3.66 -9.89
C LEU A 59 -7.93 -2.66 -9.84
N ALA A 60 -7.64 -1.37 -9.97
CA ALA A 60 -8.66 -0.33 -10.01
C ALA A 60 -9.66 -0.56 -11.16
N GLY A 61 -9.16 -0.91 -12.35
CA GLY A 61 -9.99 -1.25 -13.50
C GLY A 61 -10.89 -2.46 -13.25
N TRP A 62 -10.34 -3.50 -12.63
CA TRP A 62 -11.09 -4.70 -12.27
C TRP A 62 -12.18 -4.41 -11.25
N LEU A 63 -11.88 -3.66 -10.18
CA LEU A 63 -12.85 -3.25 -9.16
C LEU A 63 -13.98 -2.41 -9.75
N ARG A 64 -13.66 -1.45 -10.64
CA ARG A 64 -14.69 -0.62 -11.31
C ARG A 64 -15.63 -1.46 -12.19
N ARG A 65 -15.10 -2.45 -12.91
CA ARG A 65 -15.96 -3.40 -13.65
C ARG A 65 -16.86 -4.21 -12.73
N ARG A 66 -16.48 -4.37 -11.47
CA ARG A 66 -17.27 -5.02 -10.41
C ARG A 66 -18.19 -4.06 -9.67
N GLY A 67 -18.32 -2.81 -10.14
CA GLY A 67 -19.25 -1.81 -9.60
C GLY A 67 -18.66 -0.94 -8.47
N ALA A 68 -17.41 -1.19 -8.01
CA ALA A 68 -16.81 -0.38 -6.97
C ALA A 68 -16.39 1.01 -7.48
N ARG A 69 -16.55 2.02 -6.64
CA ARG A 69 -16.04 3.39 -6.87
C ARG A 69 -14.61 3.50 -6.35
N THR A 70 -13.63 3.41 -7.24
CA THR A 70 -12.22 3.44 -6.83
C THR A 70 -11.66 4.86 -6.78
N ALA A 71 -10.92 5.17 -5.73
CA ALA A 71 -10.15 6.40 -5.55
C ALA A 71 -8.64 6.09 -5.53
N ARG A 72 -7.84 7.03 -5.99
CA ARG A 72 -6.38 7.00 -5.92
C ARG A 72 -5.93 7.66 -4.62
N ALA A 73 -4.81 7.19 -4.07
CA ALA A 73 -4.19 7.77 -2.88
C ALA A 73 -3.62 9.19 -3.11
N GLY A 74 -3.30 9.55 -4.34
CA GLY A 74 -2.58 10.79 -4.67
C GLY A 74 -1.07 10.64 -4.53
N ILE A 75 -0.57 9.40 -4.53
CA ILE A 75 0.86 9.09 -4.36
C ILE A 75 1.50 8.89 -5.73
N LEU A 76 2.53 9.69 -6.05
CA LEU A 76 3.37 9.52 -7.23
C LEU A 76 4.46 8.48 -6.99
N PHE A 77 5.16 8.61 -5.85
CA PHE A 77 6.17 7.67 -5.39
C PHE A 77 6.02 7.49 -3.87
N ASN A 78 5.77 6.27 -3.44
CA ASN A 78 5.62 5.95 -2.01
C ASN A 78 6.99 5.75 -1.35
N THR A 79 7.72 6.84 -1.18
CA THR A 79 9.08 6.89 -0.59
C THR A 79 9.18 7.79 0.62
N ASP A 80 8.11 8.49 0.97
CA ASP A 80 8.10 9.48 2.04
C ASP A 80 8.14 8.86 3.45
N CYS A 81 8.38 9.67 4.46
CA CYS A 81 8.19 9.31 5.87
C CYS A 81 6.81 8.67 6.07
N ALA A 82 6.73 7.59 6.84
CA ALA A 82 5.47 6.87 7.03
C ALA A 82 4.39 7.76 7.68
N GLU A 83 4.78 8.55 8.67
CA GLU A 83 3.86 9.46 9.36
C GLU A 83 3.30 10.54 8.44
N ARG A 84 4.16 11.15 7.59
CA ARG A 84 3.67 12.11 6.58
C ARG A 84 2.76 11.47 5.54
N ALA A 85 3.09 10.25 5.11
CA ALA A 85 2.27 9.51 4.17
C ALA A 85 0.89 9.18 4.75
N VAL A 86 0.83 8.78 6.03
CA VAL A 86 -0.43 8.55 6.76
C VAL A 86 -1.25 9.83 6.82
N GLY A 87 -0.70 10.96 7.24
CA GLY A 87 -1.44 12.22 7.30
C GLY A 87 -2.02 12.64 5.94
N GLY A 88 -1.28 12.44 4.85
CA GLY A 88 -1.80 12.66 3.49
C GLY A 88 -2.93 11.70 3.12
N LEU A 89 -2.83 10.44 3.54
CA LEU A 89 -3.86 9.42 3.29
C LEU A 89 -5.12 9.66 4.13
N GLU A 90 -5.01 10.16 5.36
CA GLU A 90 -6.15 10.52 6.22
C GLU A 90 -6.98 11.64 5.58
N ALA A 91 -6.33 12.71 5.11
CA ALA A 91 -7.01 13.76 4.37
C ALA A 91 -7.68 13.23 3.09
N ARG A 92 -7.02 12.29 2.40
CA ARG A 92 -7.59 11.65 1.22
C ARG A 92 -8.77 10.76 1.55
N LEU A 93 -8.69 9.96 2.62
CA LEU A 93 -9.76 9.11 3.12
C LEU A 93 -11.00 9.95 3.44
N GLN A 94 -10.86 11.03 4.21
CA GLN A 94 -11.97 11.93 4.52
C GLN A 94 -12.67 12.42 3.26
N SER A 95 -11.88 12.92 2.28
CA SER A 95 -12.43 13.39 1.00
C SER A 95 -13.13 12.28 0.19
N VAL A 96 -12.74 11.02 0.33
CA VAL A 96 -13.41 9.89 -0.33
C VAL A 96 -14.68 9.50 0.40
N ALA A 97 -14.66 9.46 1.74
CA ALA A 97 -15.81 9.14 2.58
C ALA A 97 -16.94 10.17 2.40
N ASP A 98 -16.60 11.47 2.40
CA ASP A 98 -17.57 12.55 2.17
C ASP A 98 -18.31 12.39 0.82
N ARG A 99 -17.57 12.01 -0.24
CA ARG A 99 -18.17 11.79 -1.57
C ARG A 99 -18.95 10.47 -1.69
N ALA A 100 -18.61 9.50 -0.84
CA ALA A 100 -19.26 8.20 -0.82
C ALA A 100 -20.50 8.18 0.06
N ASP A 101 -20.65 9.17 0.93
CA ASP A 101 -21.65 9.21 2.01
C ASP A 101 -21.60 7.93 2.85
N GLY A 102 -20.38 7.49 3.21
CA GLY A 102 -20.20 6.27 3.97
C GLY A 102 -18.75 5.81 4.16
N ARG A 103 -18.61 4.67 4.80
CA ARG A 103 -17.31 4.08 5.12
C ARG A 103 -16.61 3.57 3.85
N VAL A 104 -15.29 3.62 3.86
CA VAL A 104 -14.40 3.32 2.73
C VAL A 104 -13.65 2.00 2.97
N VAL A 105 -13.52 1.19 1.94
CA VAL A 105 -12.59 0.05 1.93
C VAL A 105 -11.19 0.56 1.56
N LEU A 106 -10.19 0.23 2.36
CA LEU A 106 -8.79 0.49 2.06
C LEU A 106 -8.15 -0.77 1.47
N ILE A 107 -7.52 -0.66 0.31
CA ILE A 107 -6.72 -1.76 -0.26
C ILE A 107 -5.30 -1.25 -0.47
N GLY A 108 -4.35 -1.82 0.27
CA GLY A 108 -2.95 -1.42 0.20
C GLY A 108 -2.05 -2.57 -0.25
N GLN A 109 -1.09 -2.28 -1.12
CA GLN A 109 -0.08 -3.23 -1.57
C GLN A 109 1.22 -3.03 -0.81
N SER A 110 1.82 -4.12 -0.29
CA SER A 110 3.11 -4.08 0.41
C SER A 110 3.10 -2.97 1.49
N ARG A 111 4.06 -2.05 1.50
CA ARG A 111 4.07 -0.87 2.37
C ARG A 111 2.74 -0.09 2.37
N GLY A 112 2.04 -0.05 1.23
CA GLY A 112 0.73 0.60 1.16
C GLY A 112 -0.31 -0.06 2.04
N GLY A 113 -0.20 -1.37 2.32
CA GLY A 113 -1.06 -2.06 3.27
C GLY A 113 -0.75 -1.70 4.72
N GLU A 114 0.52 -1.48 5.08
CA GLU A 114 0.91 -0.98 6.40
C GLU A 114 0.33 0.43 6.64
N LEU A 115 0.48 1.33 5.66
CA LEU A 115 -0.11 2.67 5.72
C LEU A 115 -1.63 2.60 5.84
N ALA A 116 -2.30 1.78 5.03
CA ALA A 116 -3.75 1.60 5.06
C ALA A 116 -4.23 1.06 6.43
N ARG A 117 -3.47 0.15 7.04
CA ARG A 117 -3.76 -0.38 8.37
C ARG A 117 -3.71 0.71 9.44
N VAL A 118 -2.65 1.52 9.46
CA VAL A 118 -2.50 2.63 10.43
C VAL A 118 -3.61 3.66 10.24
N VAL A 119 -3.92 4.02 8.99
CA VAL A 119 -5.05 4.92 8.68
C VAL A 119 -6.36 4.37 9.22
N ALA A 120 -6.60 3.05 9.12
CA ALA A 120 -7.82 2.44 9.65
C ALA A 120 -7.87 2.44 11.18
N VAL A 121 -6.75 2.20 11.85
CA VAL A 121 -6.64 2.27 13.32
C VAL A 121 -6.99 3.67 13.81
N ARG A 122 -6.50 4.70 13.12
CA ARG A 122 -6.74 6.10 13.50
C ARG A 122 -8.13 6.62 13.10
N ASN A 123 -8.78 6.00 12.11
CA ASN A 123 -10.05 6.48 11.54
C ASN A 123 -11.09 5.35 11.46
N PRO A 124 -11.47 4.72 12.58
CA PRO A 124 -12.36 3.55 12.58
C PRO A 124 -13.75 3.86 12.01
N ASP A 125 -14.23 5.08 12.19
CA ASP A 125 -15.56 5.49 11.72
C ASP A 125 -15.64 5.68 10.20
N LEU A 126 -14.50 5.91 9.55
CA LEU A 126 -14.41 6.14 8.11
C LEU A 126 -14.04 4.88 7.32
N VAL A 127 -13.49 3.85 7.96
CA VAL A 127 -13.01 2.64 7.31
C VAL A 127 -13.89 1.45 7.64
N SER A 128 -14.40 0.77 6.61
CA SER A 128 -15.20 -0.45 6.78
C SER A 128 -14.36 -1.73 6.73
N THR A 129 -13.29 -1.72 5.96
CA THR A 129 -12.46 -2.91 5.71
C THR A 129 -11.05 -2.50 5.27
N VAL A 130 -10.07 -3.26 5.70
CA VAL A 130 -8.69 -3.15 5.20
C VAL A 130 -8.29 -4.46 4.52
N VAL A 131 -7.81 -4.35 3.28
CA VAL A 131 -7.23 -5.47 2.53
C VAL A 131 -5.76 -5.20 2.30
N MET A 132 -4.91 -6.07 2.83
CA MET A 132 -3.45 -5.97 2.74
C MET A 132 -2.93 -6.99 1.72
N LEU A 133 -2.40 -6.50 0.60
CA LEU A 133 -1.88 -7.34 -0.50
C LEU A 133 -0.36 -7.46 -0.39
N GLY A 134 0.13 -8.63 0.07
CA GLY A 134 1.56 -8.89 0.20
C GLY A 134 2.28 -7.89 1.14
N SER A 135 1.59 -7.44 2.19
CA SER A 135 2.16 -6.54 3.19
C SER A 135 2.79 -7.34 4.32
N PRO A 136 3.93 -6.92 4.87
CA PRO A 136 4.52 -7.56 6.04
C PRO A 136 3.63 -7.29 7.26
N VAL A 137 3.23 -8.37 7.96
CA VAL A 137 2.33 -8.29 9.13
C VAL A 137 3.06 -8.48 10.46
N LEU A 138 4.26 -9.07 10.42
CA LEU A 138 5.06 -9.38 11.62
C LEU A 138 6.12 -8.31 11.94
N GLY A 139 6.48 -7.50 10.96
CA GLY A 139 7.43 -6.40 11.13
C GLY A 139 7.63 -5.64 9.82
N PRO A 140 7.76 -4.31 9.88
CA PRO A 140 7.79 -3.46 8.66
C PRO A 140 9.02 -3.69 7.78
N LEU A 141 10.04 -4.41 8.26
CA LEU A 141 11.27 -4.74 7.53
C LEU A 141 11.42 -6.24 7.25
N ASP A 142 10.35 -7.03 7.46
CA ASP A 142 10.35 -8.45 7.08
C ASP A 142 10.14 -8.59 5.56
N VAL A 143 11.12 -8.10 4.83
CA VAL A 143 11.15 -8.01 3.36
C VAL A 143 12.48 -8.50 2.81
N GLY A 144 12.50 -8.92 1.56
CA GLY A 144 13.71 -9.42 0.91
C GLY A 144 14.85 -8.38 0.86
N SER A 145 16.11 -8.86 0.81
CA SER A 145 17.32 -8.03 0.84
C SER A 145 17.37 -6.95 -0.25
N GLY A 146 16.78 -7.21 -1.42
CA GLY A 146 16.67 -6.23 -2.51
C GLY A 146 15.83 -5.01 -2.10
N VAL A 147 14.69 -5.23 -1.44
CA VAL A 147 13.84 -4.15 -0.93
C VAL A 147 14.55 -3.39 0.18
N LEU A 148 15.23 -4.09 1.12
CA LEU A 148 16.02 -3.44 2.18
C LEU A 148 17.11 -2.53 1.61
N ASN A 149 17.79 -2.95 0.55
CA ASN A 149 18.81 -2.13 -0.10
C ASN A 149 18.20 -0.88 -0.76
N ALA A 150 17.03 -1.02 -1.38
CA ALA A 150 16.29 0.11 -1.94
C ALA A 150 15.86 1.09 -0.84
N VAL A 151 15.31 0.59 0.29
CA VAL A 151 14.96 1.40 1.46
C VAL A 151 16.16 2.17 1.98
N ARG A 152 17.32 1.50 2.15
CA ARG A 152 18.56 2.15 2.59
C ARG A 152 19.04 3.24 1.64
N SER A 153 18.88 3.02 0.32
CA SER A 153 19.26 4.00 -0.70
C SER A 153 18.35 5.23 -0.66
N VAL A 154 17.05 5.03 -0.53
CA VAL A 154 16.08 6.12 -0.36
C VAL A 154 16.35 6.88 0.94
N ALA A 155 16.63 6.16 2.05
CA ALA A 155 16.92 6.77 3.33
C ALA A 155 18.16 7.68 3.29
N ARG A 156 19.21 7.29 2.53
CA ARG A 156 20.38 8.14 2.32
C ARG A 156 20.04 9.44 1.59
N LEU A 157 19.12 9.38 0.61
CA LEU A 157 18.66 10.59 -0.09
C LEU A 157 17.83 11.48 0.85
N GLY A 158 16.99 10.88 1.69
CA GLY A 158 16.26 11.61 2.72
C GLY A 158 17.16 12.29 3.74
N ASP A 159 18.24 11.61 4.18
CA ASP A 159 19.25 12.19 5.07
C ASP A 159 20.01 13.37 4.43
N LEU A 160 20.10 13.42 3.10
CA LEU A 160 20.65 14.55 2.33
C LEU A 160 19.62 15.68 2.13
N GLY A 161 18.41 15.55 2.67
CA GLY A 161 17.36 16.55 2.59
C GLY A 161 16.52 16.52 1.31
N VAL A 162 16.55 15.42 0.53
CA VAL A 162 15.70 15.28 -0.66
C VAL A 162 14.24 15.19 -0.24
N PRO A 163 13.36 16.11 -0.69
CA PRO A 163 11.94 16.11 -0.29
C PRO A 163 11.22 14.84 -0.75
N GLY A 164 10.25 14.37 0.06
CA GLY A 164 9.45 13.19 -0.28
C GLY A 164 10.19 11.87 -0.11
N MET A 165 11.37 11.88 0.52
CA MET A 165 12.13 10.69 0.87
C MET A 165 12.08 10.44 2.38
N LEU A 166 11.95 9.19 2.78
CA LEU A 166 12.15 8.77 4.17
C LEU A 166 13.64 8.93 4.52
N SER A 167 13.93 9.24 5.78
CA SER A 167 15.28 9.26 6.34
C SER A 167 15.54 8.00 7.19
N ARG A 168 16.77 7.79 7.62
CA ARG A 168 17.10 6.70 8.57
C ARG A 168 16.34 6.82 9.88
N GLU A 169 16.05 8.03 10.33
CA GLU A 169 15.23 8.26 11.52
C GLU A 169 13.80 7.72 11.41
N CYS A 170 13.28 7.53 10.19
CA CYS A 170 11.95 6.91 10.00
C CYS A 170 11.93 5.42 10.40
N GLY A 171 13.08 4.75 10.49
CA GLY A 171 13.17 3.37 10.98
C GLY A 171 12.93 3.28 12.49
N ASP A 172 13.81 3.87 13.27
CA ASP A 172 13.86 3.71 14.73
C ASP A 172 13.69 5.03 15.50
N GLY A 173 13.70 6.15 14.79
CA GLY A 173 13.64 7.48 15.39
C GLY A 173 12.21 7.90 15.80
N PRO A 174 12.10 9.04 16.47
CA PRO A 174 10.84 9.54 17.03
C PRO A 174 9.83 9.96 15.97
N CYS A 175 10.28 10.31 14.76
CA CYS A 175 9.40 10.82 13.70
C CYS A 175 8.32 9.82 13.24
N CYS A 176 8.51 8.52 13.46
CA CYS A 176 7.56 7.47 13.10
C CYS A 176 7.23 6.55 14.30
N ALA A 177 7.40 7.03 15.54
CA ALA A 177 7.13 6.24 16.74
C ALA A 177 5.65 5.87 16.82
N GLU A 178 4.77 6.83 16.62
CA GLU A 178 3.31 6.65 16.63
C GLU A 178 2.86 5.71 15.52
N PHE A 179 3.39 5.87 14.30
CA PHE A 179 3.13 4.94 13.20
C PHE A 179 3.46 3.48 13.58
N ARG A 180 4.60 3.25 14.24
CA ARG A 180 5.01 1.89 14.63
C ARG A 180 4.10 1.31 15.72
N GLU A 181 3.63 2.13 16.64
CA GLU A 181 2.68 1.74 17.68
C GLU A 181 1.33 1.36 17.07
N ASP A 182 0.77 2.23 16.23
CA ASP A 182 -0.51 2.00 15.55
C ASP A 182 -0.47 0.82 14.59
N LEU A 183 0.69 0.57 13.94
CA LEU A 183 0.84 -0.58 13.06
C LEU A 183 0.66 -1.91 13.81
N GLN A 184 0.97 -1.96 15.10
CA GLN A 184 0.83 -3.14 15.96
C GLN A 184 -0.51 -3.17 16.71
N ALA A 185 -1.21 -2.04 16.77
CA ALA A 185 -2.50 -1.97 17.44
C ALA A 185 -3.54 -2.91 16.80
N PRO A 186 -4.49 -3.47 17.56
CA PRO A 186 -5.59 -4.24 17.00
C PRO A 186 -6.41 -3.37 16.04
N LEU A 187 -6.89 -3.97 14.94
CA LEU A 187 -7.86 -3.27 14.09
C LEU A 187 -9.17 -3.13 14.88
N PRO A 188 -9.83 -1.97 14.79
CA PRO A 188 -11.17 -1.76 15.35
C PRO A 188 -12.18 -2.77 14.78
N GLU A 189 -13.16 -3.18 15.57
CA GLU A 189 -14.27 -4.07 15.15
C GLU A 189 -15.25 -3.36 14.19
#